data_9df9de10b1674906a7844d15b551b26f
#
_entry.id   9df9de10b1674906a7844d15b551b26f
#
_cell.length_a   1.000
_cell.length_b   1.000
_cell.length_c   1.000
_cell.angle_alpha   90.00
_cell.angle_beta   90.00
_cell.angle_gamma   90.00
#
_symmetry.space_group_name_H-M   'P 1'
#
loop_
_entity.id
_entity.type
_entity.pdbx_description
1 polymer ?
#
loop_
_entity_poly.entity_id
_entity_poly.type
_entity_poly.pdbx_seq_one_letter_code
_entity_poly.pdbx_strand_id
1 'polypeptide(L)'
;MQLASALLPLLLFRGCTGLQHREVAGKALPPSQDPWYTAPPDFESASPGAILRIRPDPSNITAIVAAEAAYNILYRSTDTRYRPSWAVTTLLVPKSPREKRNGSDGKAALLSFQIPYNTASVDAGPSYLLATNFGLNVPGVMPFTAYIDDALRCGWYVTVPDFEGPTASFGAGPQAGHAVLDNVRAALSAAELDDNPAGTRYAMWGYSGGSIASTFAAEMQASYAPELDFAGTAIGGIVPDLTEVFRKPISNVSSMIPAGLLGVTAQYPEARDFLVSQLKTSGPYNATGFLRALDFTAFEAIGYFGLHNISEYFTNGLEALYAAPELARVFGDNEFQGYHGIPQMPLFVHKAIHDESNGIATSDDLISHYCKVGANILYHRNTVGGHEAEFINGIPRVFEFLSAVFNGSYDERYNTTGCTWVDVTVDVTAPATGES
;
A
#
# COMPACT_ATOMS: atom_id res chain seq x y z
N MET A 1 29.10 -85.33 -1.20
CA MET A 1 29.97 -84.14 -1.13
C MET A 1 29.50 -83.16 -2.25
N GLN A 2 28.59 -82.37 -2.00
CA GLN A 2 28.13 -81.30 -2.90
C GLN A 2 27.94 -80.05 -2.10
N LEU A 3 28.66 -78.99 -2.45
CA LEU A 3 28.54 -77.63 -1.93
C LEU A 3 27.32 -76.95 -2.54
N ALA A 4 26.41 -76.48 -1.70
CA ALA A 4 25.27 -75.67 -2.14
C ALA A 4 25.68 -74.18 -1.93
N SER A 5 25.73 -73.45 -3.04
CA SER A 5 25.89 -72.02 -3.11
C SER A 5 24.55 -71.33 -2.86
N ALA A 6 24.45 -70.57 -1.81
CA ALA A 6 23.29 -69.65 -1.55
C ALA A 6 23.54 -68.32 -2.21
N LEU A 7 22.71 -67.95 -3.16
CA LEU A 7 22.63 -66.62 -3.77
C LEU A 7 21.76 -65.71 -2.90
N LEU A 8 22.35 -64.62 -2.38
CA LEU A 8 21.66 -63.55 -1.70
C LEU A 8 21.22 -62.48 -2.75
N PRO A 9 20.00 -62.01 -2.79
CA PRO A 9 19.63 -60.92 -3.72
C PRO A 9 20.08 -59.55 -3.15
N LEU A 10 20.86 -58.84 -3.96
CA LEU A 10 21.24 -57.43 -3.71
C LEU A 10 20.00 -56.53 -3.87
N LEU A 11 19.49 -55.99 -2.76
CA LEU A 11 18.49 -54.91 -2.77
C LEU A 11 19.22 -53.60 -3.10
N LEU A 12 19.00 -53.13 -4.33
CA LEU A 12 19.38 -51.79 -4.78
C LEU A 12 18.47 -50.73 -4.11
N PHE A 13 18.94 -50.11 -3.06
CA PHE A 13 18.39 -48.84 -2.57
C PHE A 13 18.73 -47.73 -3.57
N ARG A 14 17.74 -47.36 -4.41
CA ARG A 14 17.78 -46.08 -5.12
C ARG A 14 17.52 -44.97 -4.13
N GLY A 15 18.58 -44.36 -3.60
CA GLY A 15 18.52 -43.10 -2.92
C GLY A 15 18.19 -42.00 -3.92
N CYS A 16 16.95 -41.47 -3.87
CA CYS A 16 16.64 -40.18 -4.46
C CYS A 16 17.31 -39.10 -3.61
N THR A 17 18.55 -38.76 -3.91
CA THR A 17 19.15 -37.48 -3.47
C THR A 17 18.64 -36.42 -4.43
N GLY A 18 17.49 -35.86 -4.13
CA GLY A 18 17.08 -34.57 -4.67
C GLY A 18 18.02 -33.51 -4.11
N LEU A 19 19.11 -33.24 -4.82
CA LEU A 19 19.86 -32.01 -4.66
C LEU A 19 18.91 -30.86 -5.07
N GLN A 20 18.21 -30.28 -4.11
CA GLN A 20 17.64 -28.95 -4.31
C GLN A 20 18.85 -28.04 -4.59
N HIS A 21 19.03 -27.68 -5.84
CA HIS A 21 19.84 -26.53 -6.21
C HIS A 21 19.20 -25.34 -5.51
N ARG A 22 19.79 -24.94 -4.40
CA ARG A 22 19.57 -23.62 -3.82
C ARG A 22 20.14 -22.65 -4.86
N GLU A 23 19.29 -22.14 -5.76
CA GLU A 23 19.67 -21.05 -6.63
C GLU A 23 20.18 -19.93 -5.72
N VAL A 24 21.41 -19.51 -5.96
CA VAL A 24 21.96 -18.30 -5.35
C VAL A 24 21.04 -17.21 -5.81
N ALA A 25 20.27 -16.60 -4.89
CA ALA A 25 19.37 -15.51 -5.20
C ALA A 25 20.14 -14.45 -5.98
N GLY A 26 19.80 -14.29 -7.27
CA GLY A 26 20.35 -13.24 -8.11
C GLY A 26 19.87 -11.90 -7.57
N LYS A 27 20.62 -10.81 -7.85
CA LYS A 27 20.17 -9.47 -7.53
C LYS A 27 18.83 -9.23 -8.24
N ALA A 28 17.79 -8.84 -7.50
CA ALA A 28 16.49 -8.48 -8.07
C ALA A 28 16.68 -7.39 -9.14
N LEU A 29 16.10 -7.58 -10.32
CA LEU A 29 16.09 -6.57 -11.37
C LEU A 29 14.98 -5.54 -11.09
N PRO A 30 15.19 -4.26 -11.42
CA PRO A 30 14.14 -3.26 -11.32
C PRO A 30 12.96 -3.61 -12.26
N PRO A 31 11.72 -3.26 -11.91
CA PRO A 31 10.53 -3.57 -12.70
C PRO A 31 10.61 -3.19 -14.18
N SER A 32 11.25 -2.07 -14.52
CA SER A 32 11.48 -1.63 -15.92
C SER A 32 12.39 -2.57 -16.72
N GLN A 33 13.16 -3.42 -16.05
CA GLN A 33 14.14 -4.33 -16.66
C GLN A 33 13.78 -5.82 -16.46
N ASP A 34 12.77 -6.12 -15.64
CA ASP A 34 12.32 -7.47 -15.36
C ASP A 34 11.02 -7.79 -16.14
N PRO A 35 11.08 -8.63 -17.22
CA PRO A 35 9.90 -9.00 -17.98
C PRO A 35 8.80 -9.69 -17.16
N TRP A 36 9.12 -10.13 -15.95
CA TRP A 36 8.15 -10.73 -15.05
C TRP A 36 7.06 -9.73 -14.64
N TYR A 37 7.37 -8.42 -14.54
CA TYR A 37 6.42 -7.35 -14.19
C TYR A 37 5.45 -6.99 -15.33
N THR A 38 5.66 -7.50 -16.54
CA THR A 38 4.76 -7.29 -17.67
C THR A 38 3.66 -8.34 -17.68
N ALA A 39 2.38 -7.94 -17.76
CA ALA A 39 1.27 -8.86 -17.84
C ALA A 39 1.36 -9.75 -19.12
N PRO A 40 0.85 -11.01 -19.10
CA PRO A 40 0.75 -11.83 -20.29
C PRO A 40 -0.21 -11.22 -21.33
N PRO A 41 -0.09 -11.56 -22.64
CA PRO A 41 -0.84 -10.89 -23.71
C PRO A 41 -2.37 -10.96 -23.59
N ASP A 42 -2.91 -11.95 -22.89
CA ASP A 42 -4.35 -12.23 -22.73
C ASP A 42 -4.91 -11.82 -21.35
N PHE A 43 -4.14 -11.08 -20.56
CA PHE A 43 -4.50 -10.68 -19.19
C PHE A 43 -5.84 -9.94 -19.09
N GLU A 44 -6.25 -9.24 -20.15
CA GLU A 44 -7.49 -8.47 -20.20
C GLU A 44 -8.74 -9.34 -20.01
N SER A 45 -8.67 -10.62 -20.44
CA SER A 45 -9.74 -11.59 -20.30
C SER A 45 -9.89 -12.16 -18.90
N ALA A 46 -8.88 -12.01 -18.05
CA ALA A 46 -8.90 -12.49 -16.68
C ALA A 46 -9.81 -11.60 -15.80
N SER A 47 -10.43 -12.20 -14.79
CA SER A 47 -11.24 -11.47 -13.81
C SER A 47 -10.35 -10.61 -12.91
N PRO A 48 -10.87 -9.47 -12.38
CA PRO A 48 -10.17 -8.70 -11.36
C PRO A 48 -9.71 -9.56 -10.19
N GLY A 49 -8.46 -9.40 -9.78
CA GLY A 49 -7.82 -10.19 -8.72
C GLY A 49 -7.29 -11.56 -9.16
N ALA A 50 -7.49 -11.98 -10.43
CA ALA A 50 -6.91 -13.23 -10.91
C ALA A 50 -5.38 -13.17 -10.91
N ILE A 51 -4.74 -14.21 -10.37
CA ILE A 51 -3.29 -14.37 -10.40
C ILE A 51 -2.85 -14.62 -11.85
N LEU A 52 -2.05 -13.71 -12.38
CA LEU A 52 -1.45 -13.84 -13.73
C LEU A 52 -0.10 -14.54 -13.68
N ARG A 53 0.67 -14.29 -12.63
CA ARG A 53 1.95 -14.94 -12.33
C ARG A 53 2.21 -14.92 -10.83
N ILE A 54 2.90 -15.94 -10.35
CA ILE A 54 3.42 -15.98 -8.98
C ILE A 54 4.85 -16.52 -9.02
N ARG A 55 5.72 -15.98 -8.17
CA ARG A 55 7.07 -16.50 -7.97
C ARG A 55 7.49 -16.31 -6.52
N PRO A 56 8.39 -17.14 -5.96
CA PRO A 56 9.13 -16.76 -4.76
C PRO A 56 9.79 -15.39 -4.97
N ASP A 57 9.80 -14.56 -3.95
CA ASP A 57 10.48 -13.27 -4.04
C ASP A 57 11.95 -13.49 -4.45
N PRO A 58 12.44 -12.77 -5.47
CA PRO A 58 13.77 -13.01 -6.04
C PRO A 58 14.91 -12.60 -5.11
N SER A 59 14.60 -11.92 -4.03
CA SER A 59 15.57 -11.52 -3.01
C SER A 59 15.38 -12.32 -1.73
N ASN A 60 16.42 -12.32 -0.92
CA ASN A 60 16.30 -12.80 0.43
C ASN A 60 15.84 -11.63 1.31
N ILE A 61 14.55 -11.55 1.63
CA ILE A 61 13.98 -10.51 2.53
C ILE A 61 14.48 -10.75 3.96
N THR A 62 15.81 -10.64 4.16
CA THR A 62 16.47 -10.92 5.45
C THR A 62 16.15 -9.90 6.54
N ALA A 63 15.70 -8.69 6.15
CA ALA A 63 15.32 -7.65 7.09
C ALA A 63 13.99 -7.94 7.80
N ILE A 64 13.15 -8.82 7.23
CA ILE A 64 11.85 -9.20 7.78
C ILE A 64 11.98 -10.58 8.43
N VAL A 65 12.46 -10.56 9.66
CA VAL A 65 12.88 -11.77 10.39
C VAL A 65 11.73 -12.73 10.69
N ALA A 66 10.51 -12.23 10.85
CA ALA A 66 9.32 -13.04 11.15
C ALA A 66 8.70 -13.69 9.92
N ALA A 67 9.17 -13.40 8.70
CA ALA A 67 8.71 -14.06 7.49
C ALA A 67 9.34 -15.45 7.33
N GLU A 68 8.51 -16.47 7.07
CA GLU A 68 8.93 -17.81 6.64
C GLU A 68 9.24 -17.82 5.14
N ALA A 69 8.38 -17.14 4.37
CA ALA A 69 8.49 -17.02 2.92
C ALA A 69 7.90 -15.71 2.43
N ALA A 70 8.29 -15.31 1.22
CA ALA A 70 7.72 -14.19 0.51
C ALA A 70 7.54 -14.55 -0.97
N TYR A 71 6.45 -14.06 -1.56
CA TYR A 71 6.09 -14.30 -2.96
C TYR A 71 5.71 -13.00 -3.64
N ASN A 72 6.20 -12.76 -4.85
CA ASN A 72 5.64 -11.75 -5.71
C ASN A 72 4.47 -12.34 -6.50
N ILE A 73 3.34 -11.67 -6.51
CA ILE A 73 2.14 -12.03 -7.25
C ILE A 73 1.81 -10.89 -8.23
N LEU A 74 1.86 -11.18 -9.51
CA LEU A 74 1.32 -10.31 -10.56
C LEU A 74 -0.15 -10.69 -10.74
N TYR A 75 -1.04 -9.73 -10.59
CA TYR A 75 -2.48 -9.95 -10.65
C TYR A 75 -3.18 -8.97 -11.59
N ARG A 76 -4.32 -9.40 -12.14
CA ARG A 76 -5.19 -8.57 -12.98
C ARG A 76 -5.88 -7.52 -12.09
N SER A 77 -5.85 -6.26 -12.52
CA SER A 77 -6.53 -5.15 -11.86
C SER A 77 -7.22 -4.23 -12.87
N THR A 78 -7.71 -3.09 -12.41
CA THR A 78 -8.46 -2.12 -13.20
C THR A 78 -7.80 -0.75 -13.05
N ASP A 79 -7.63 -0.02 -14.16
CA ASP A 79 -7.08 1.32 -14.15
C ASP A 79 -8.12 2.37 -13.68
N THR A 80 -7.69 3.62 -13.53
CA THR A 80 -8.58 4.71 -13.11
C THR A 80 -9.68 5.02 -14.13
N ARG A 81 -9.52 4.59 -15.39
CA ARG A 81 -10.51 4.72 -16.48
C ARG A 81 -11.36 3.47 -16.64
N TYR A 82 -11.37 2.57 -15.65
CA TYR A 82 -12.11 1.31 -15.64
C TYR A 82 -11.74 0.34 -16.78
N ARG A 83 -10.51 0.40 -17.28
CA ARG A 83 -9.98 -0.54 -18.27
C ARG A 83 -9.15 -1.63 -17.60
N PRO A 84 -9.02 -2.81 -18.22
CA PRO A 84 -8.10 -3.84 -17.73
C PRO A 84 -6.69 -3.31 -17.50
N SER A 85 -6.12 -3.61 -16.35
CA SER A 85 -4.77 -3.28 -15.93
C SER A 85 -4.20 -4.43 -15.11
N TRP A 86 -3.03 -4.26 -14.54
CA TRP A 86 -2.43 -5.21 -13.61
C TRP A 86 -1.69 -4.48 -12.52
N ALA A 87 -1.36 -5.19 -11.46
CA ALA A 87 -0.45 -4.71 -10.43
C ALA A 87 0.35 -5.88 -9.85
N VAL A 88 1.31 -5.58 -9.01
CA VAL A 88 2.11 -6.57 -8.30
C VAL A 88 1.88 -6.42 -6.80
N THR A 89 1.96 -7.50 -6.06
CA THR A 89 2.03 -7.47 -4.60
C THR A 89 3.10 -8.41 -4.09
N THR A 90 3.64 -8.13 -2.91
CA THR A 90 4.44 -9.08 -2.14
C THR A 90 3.58 -9.67 -1.04
N LEU A 91 3.34 -10.98 -1.11
CA LEU A 91 2.70 -11.75 -0.04
C LEU A 91 3.79 -12.34 0.87
N LEU A 92 3.70 -12.01 2.17
CA LEU A 92 4.60 -12.51 3.20
C LEU A 92 3.88 -13.49 4.11
N VAL A 93 4.47 -14.65 4.28
CA VAL A 93 3.96 -15.75 5.11
C VAL A 93 4.63 -15.69 6.48
N PRO A 94 3.89 -15.65 7.60
CA PRO A 94 4.49 -15.63 8.93
C PRO A 94 5.09 -16.99 9.31
N LYS A 95 6.20 -17.00 10.05
CA LYS A 95 6.80 -18.22 10.62
C LYS A 95 5.87 -18.98 11.57
N SER A 96 4.94 -18.27 12.21
CA SER A 96 4.00 -18.85 13.15
C SER A 96 2.62 -18.28 12.89
N PRO A 97 1.91 -18.81 11.89
CA PRO A 97 0.58 -18.35 11.52
C PRO A 97 -0.40 -18.42 12.68
N ARG A 98 -1.30 -17.43 12.77
CA ARG A 98 -2.24 -17.28 13.88
C ARG A 98 -3.18 -18.48 14.02
N GLU A 99 -3.72 -18.97 12.93
CA GLU A 99 -4.65 -20.09 12.88
C GLU A 99 -4.06 -21.40 13.40
N LYS A 100 -2.73 -21.52 13.41
CA LYS A 100 -1.99 -22.69 13.94
C LYS A 100 -1.59 -22.55 15.40
N ARG A 101 -1.94 -21.44 16.07
CA ARG A 101 -1.59 -21.20 17.47
C ARG A 101 -2.64 -21.81 18.42
N ASN A 102 -2.17 -22.33 19.56
CA ASN A 102 -3.05 -22.83 20.61
C ASN A 102 -3.94 -21.67 21.13
N GLY A 103 -5.25 -21.92 21.24
CA GLY A 103 -6.22 -20.94 21.72
C GLY A 103 -6.72 -19.96 20.64
N SER A 104 -6.30 -20.10 19.38
CA SER A 104 -6.91 -19.37 18.27
C SER A 104 -8.27 -19.98 17.88
N ASP A 105 -9.09 -19.20 17.17
CA ASP A 105 -10.35 -19.67 16.59
C ASP A 105 -10.16 -20.45 15.27
N GLY A 106 -8.91 -20.74 14.90
CA GLY A 106 -8.55 -21.48 13.69
C GLY A 106 -8.66 -20.68 12.39
N LYS A 107 -8.95 -19.34 12.48
CA LYS A 107 -9.04 -18.49 11.30
C LYS A 107 -7.70 -17.82 11.01
N ALA A 108 -7.28 -17.81 9.74
CA ALA A 108 -6.16 -17.04 9.30
C ALA A 108 -6.46 -15.53 9.36
N ALA A 109 -5.42 -14.70 9.41
CA ALA A 109 -5.53 -13.25 9.37
C ALA A 109 -4.63 -12.68 8.27
N LEU A 110 -5.20 -11.91 7.33
CA LEU A 110 -4.49 -11.26 6.23
C LEU A 110 -4.57 -9.75 6.38
N LEU A 111 -3.42 -9.11 6.53
CA LEU A 111 -3.29 -7.66 6.48
C LEU A 111 -2.87 -7.22 5.07
N SER A 112 -3.70 -6.41 4.41
CA SER A 112 -3.29 -5.63 3.24
C SER A 112 -2.73 -4.29 3.72
N PHE A 113 -1.42 -4.09 3.56
CA PHE A 113 -0.71 -2.93 4.06
C PHE A 113 -0.30 -2.00 2.91
N GLN A 114 -0.91 -0.83 2.84
CA GLN A 114 -0.67 0.19 1.83
C GLN A 114 0.44 1.13 2.30
N ILE A 115 1.68 0.81 1.91
CA ILE A 115 2.85 1.66 2.21
C ILE A 115 2.82 2.90 1.32
N PRO A 116 2.96 4.13 1.87
CA PRO A 116 3.03 5.34 1.06
C PRO A 116 4.38 5.43 0.33
N TYR A 117 4.45 4.99 -0.92
CA TYR A 117 5.67 5.08 -1.72
C TYR A 117 5.70 6.25 -2.70
N ASN A 118 4.55 6.90 -2.98
CA ASN A 118 4.38 8.26 -3.52
C ASN A 118 5.34 8.60 -4.67
N THR A 119 5.32 7.84 -5.75
CA THR A 119 6.29 7.96 -6.83
C THR A 119 5.63 7.91 -8.21
N ALA A 120 6.29 8.48 -9.22
CA ALA A 120 5.97 8.27 -10.63
C ALA A 120 6.99 7.34 -11.32
N SER A 121 7.87 6.70 -10.56
CA SER A 121 8.86 5.74 -11.06
C SER A 121 8.34 4.31 -10.91
N VAL A 122 8.28 3.58 -12.01
CA VAL A 122 7.91 2.15 -11.99
C VAL A 122 8.90 1.29 -11.20
N ASP A 123 10.14 1.77 -11.03
CA ASP A 123 11.19 1.06 -10.30
C ASP A 123 11.19 1.35 -8.80
N ALA A 124 10.19 2.06 -8.30
CA ALA A 124 10.06 2.40 -6.88
C ALA A 124 8.85 1.73 -6.19
N GLY A 125 8.23 0.74 -6.82
CA GLY A 125 7.15 -0.04 -6.21
C GLY A 125 7.62 -0.85 -4.99
N PRO A 126 6.77 -1.02 -3.96
CA PRO A 126 7.07 -1.80 -2.76
C PRO A 126 7.59 -3.21 -3.04
N SER A 127 7.05 -3.91 -4.05
CA SER A 127 7.48 -5.26 -4.41
C SER A 127 8.97 -5.35 -4.79
N TYR A 128 9.53 -4.28 -5.36
CA TYR A 128 10.95 -4.20 -5.66
C TYR A 128 11.76 -3.63 -4.50
N LEU A 129 11.26 -2.58 -3.84
CA LEU A 129 11.99 -1.93 -2.75
C LEU A 129 12.12 -2.82 -1.51
N LEU A 130 11.11 -3.64 -1.20
CA LEU A 130 11.22 -4.68 -0.15
C LEU A 130 12.34 -5.67 -0.47
N ALA A 131 12.46 -6.07 -1.73
CA ALA A 131 13.47 -6.98 -2.21
C ALA A 131 14.90 -6.41 -2.10
N THR A 132 15.06 -5.13 -2.26
CA THR A 132 16.38 -4.46 -2.26
C THR A 132 16.75 -3.85 -0.92
N ASN A 133 15.81 -3.77 0.03
CA ASN A 133 15.94 -3.04 1.31
C ASN A 133 16.32 -1.56 1.13
N PHE A 134 16.06 -0.98 -0.05
CA PHE A 134 16.46 0.37 -0.40
C PHE A 134 15.25 1.27 -0.61
N GLY A 135 15.25 2.44 0.00
CA GLY A 135 14.33 3.54 -0.29
C GLY A 135 12.90 3.40 0.27
N LEU A 136 12.52 2.25 0.84
CA LEU A 136 11.20 2.06 1.41
C LEU A 136 11.11 2.57 2.86
N ASN A 137 12.20 2.50 3.60
CA ASN A 137 12.26 3.01 4.96
C ASN A 137 12.86 4.41 4.98
N VAL A 138 12.19 5.35 5.62
CA VAL A 138 12.78 6.63 5.99
C VAL A 138 13.45 6.45 7.34
N PRO A 139 14.81 6.42 7.41
CA PRO A 139 15.50 6.12 8.65
C PRO A 139 15.08 7.03 9.79
N GLY A 140 14.67 6.42 10.91
CA GLY A 140 14.24 7.14 12.11
C GLY A 140 12.84 7.76 12.06
N VAL A 141 12.15 7.69 10.90
CA VAL A 141 10.83 8.32 10.72
C VAL A 141 9.75 7.28 10.37
N MET A 142 9.97 6.45 9.33
CA MET A 142 8.95 5.49 8.83
C MET A 142 9.59 4.11 8.58
N PRO A 143 9.75 3.27 9.62
CA PRO A 143 10.34 1.94 9.47
C PRO A 143 9.28 0.91 9.04
N PHE A 144 8.77 1.00 7.82
CA PHE A 144 7.69 0.13 7.32
C PHE A 144 8.00 -1.36 7.43
N THR A 145 9.25 -1.76 7.18
CA THR A 145 9.66 -3.17 7.31
C THR A 145 9.55 -3.68 8.74
N ALA A 146 9.77 -2.83 9.75
CA ALA A 146 9.60 -3.21 11.16
C ALA A 146 8.12 -3.50 11.47
N TYR A 147 7.19 -2.70 10.96
CA TYR A 147 5.76 -2.92 11.17
C TYR A 147 5.21 -4.14 10.40
N ILE A 148 5.79 -4.44 9.24
CA ILE A 148 5.54 -5.73 8.57
C ILE A 148 6.01 -6.88 9.46
N ASP A 149 7.21 -6.78 10.02
CA ASP A 149 7.77 -7.81 10.92
C ASP A 149 6.90 -7.99 12.17
N ASP A 150 6.41 -6.90 12.77
CA ASP A 150 5.50 -6.94 13.92
C ASP A 150 4.15 -7.60 13.58
N ALA A 151 3.56 -7.30 12.43
CA ALA A 151 2.35 -7.94 11.95
C ALA A 151 2.54 -9.45 11.75
N LEU A 152 3.65 -9.87 11.14
CA LEU A 152 4.04 -11.27 10.99
C LEU A 152 4.27 -11.96 12.35
N ARG A 153 4.82 -11.26 13.35
CA ARG A 153 4.95 -11.76 14.73
C ARG A 153 3.60 -11.96 15.41
N CYS A 154 2.60 -11.14 15.06
CA CYS A 154 1.21 -11.39 15.47
C CYS A 154 0.62 -12.64 14.80
N GLY A 155 1.31 -13.21 13.81
CA GLY A 155 0.89 -14.38 13.03
C GLY A 155 -0.04 -14.01 11.89
N TRP A 156 -0.05 -12.76 11.48
CA TRP A 156 -0.83 -12.32 10.33
C TRP A 156 -0.01 -12.50 9.06
N TYR A 157 -0.63 -12.99 8.00
CA TYR A 157 -0.10 -12.84 6.65
C TYR A 157 -0.14 -11.37 6.27
N VAL A 158 0.84 -10.90 5.51
CA VAL A 158 0.88 -9.51 5.08
C VAL A 158 1.03 -9.46 3.57
N THR A 159 0.18 -8.68 2.91
CA THR A 159 0.31 -8.39 1.49
C THR A 159 0.55 -6.90 1.29
N VAL A 160 1.53 -6.57 0.46
CA VAL A 160 1.98 -5.19 0.21
C VAL A 160 1.88 -4.90 -1.29
N PRO A 161 0.78 -4.26 -1.75
CA PRO A 161 0.55 -4.00 -3.17
C PRO A 161 1.32 -2.80 -3.69
N ASP A 162 1.78 -2.88 -4.95
CA ASP A 162 2.19 -1.75 -5.78
C ASP A 162 0.93 -1.07 -6.32
N PHE A 163 0.17 -0.38 -5.46
CA PHE A 163 -1.17 0.12 -5.78
C PHE A 163 -1.19 1.28 -6.81
N GLU A 164 -0.06 1.92 -7.07
CA GLU A 164 0.06 2.90 -8.15
C GLU A 164 0.15 2.22 -9.54
N GLY A 165 0.21 0.88 -9.57
CA GLY A 165 0.09 0.04 -10.76
C GLY A 165 1.27 0.14 -11.74
N PRO A 166 1.10 -0.40 -12.97
CA PRO A 166 2.22 -0.60 -13.91
C PRO A 166 2.74 0.70 -14.53
N THR A 167 2.07 1.83 -14.30
CA THR A 167 2.45 3.16 -14.79
C THR A 167 2.84 4.12 -13.67
N ALA A 168 3.02 3.60 -12.45
CA ALA A 168 3.34 4.38 -11.25
C ALA A 168 2.44 5.63 -11.15
N SER A 169 1.12 5.38 -11.11
CA SER A 169 0.08 6.42 -11.18
C SER A 169 -0.20 7.01 -9.80
N PHE A 170 0.79 7.59 -9.15
CA PHE A 170 0.61 8.30 -7.89
C PHE A 170 -0.46 9.41 -8.05
N GLY A 171 -1.41 9.47 -7.13
CA GLY A 171 -2.56 10.39 -7.20
C GLY A 171 -3.78 9.82 -7.93
N ALA A 172 -3.68 8.68 -8.62
CA ALA A 172 -4.82 8.04 -9.28
C ALA A 172 -5.61 7.18 -8.28
N GLY A 173 -6.46 7.81 -7.46
CA GLY A 173 -7.19 7.17 -6.37
C GLY A 173 -8.03 5.96 -6.78
N PRO A 174 -8.88 6.03 -7.85
CA PRO A 174 -9.64 4.86 -8.28
C PRO A 174 -8.77 3.66 -8.67
N GLN A 175 -7.66 3.89 -9.37
CA GLN A 175 -6.71 2.82 -9.65
C GLN A 175 -6.15 2.21 -8.37
N ALA A 176 -5.73 3.05 -7.42
CA ALA A 176 -5.18 2.58 -6.15
C ALA A 176 -6.21 1.74 -5.37
N GLY A 177 -7.46 2.19 -5.32
CA GLY A 177 -8.57 1.44 -4.72
C GLY A 177 -8.80 0.09 -5.40
N HIS A 178 -8.87 0.05 -6.73
CA HIS A 178 -9.00 -1.20 -7.49
C HIS A 178 -7.82 -2.15 -7.19
N ALA A 179 -6.59 -1.65 -7.26
CA ALA A 179 -5.40 -2.46 -7.04
C ALA A 179 -5.36 -3.07 -5.63
N VAL A 180 -5.81 -2.33 -4.60
CA VAL A 180 -5.90 -2.83 -3.22
C VAL A 180 -6.96 -3.93 -3.09
N LEU A 181 -8.15 -3.75 -3.66
CA LEU A 181 -9.21 -4.75 -3.62
C LEU A 181 -8.81 -6.03 -4.38
N ASP A 182 -8.22 -5.87 -5.56
CA ASP A 182 -7.75 -6.99 -6.39
C ASP A 182 -6.54 -7.71 -5.79
N ASN A 183 -5.67 -6.98 -5.07
CA ASN A 183 -4.61 -7.57 -4.27
C ASN A 183 -5.14 -8.54 -3.21
N VAL A 184 -6.21 -8.16 -2.51
CA VAL A 184 -6.82 -9.05 -1.50
C VAL A 184 -7.43 -10.28 -2.17
N ARG A 185 -8.11 -10.13 -3.32
CA ARG A 185 -8.59 -11.27 -4.12
C ARG A 185 -7.46 -12.22 -4.51
N ALA A 186 -6.35 -11.67 -5.02
CA ALA A 186 -5.19 -12.45 -5.42
C ALA A 186 -4.55 -13.17 -4.22
N ALA A 187 -4.36 -12.47 -3.10
CA ALA A 187 -3.78 -13.05 -1.90
C ALA A 187 -4.65 -14.18 -1.32
N LEU A 188 -5.99 -13.99 -1.27
CA LEU A 188 -6.93 -15.02 -0.82
C LEU A 188 -6.97 -16.24 -1.75
N SER A 189 -6.61 -16.07 -3.03
CA SER A 189 -6.57 -17.15 -4.03
C SER A 189 -5.22 -17.87 -4.08
N ALA A 190 -4.19 -17.33 -3.39
CA ALA A 190 -2.85 -17.93 -3.38
C ALA A 190 -2.80 -19.12 -2.43
N ALA A 191 -2.28 -20.27 -2.91
CA ALA A 191 -2.14 -21.49 -2.12
C ALA A 191 -1.20 -21.31 -0.90
N GLU A 192 -0.37 -20.29 -0.92
CA GLU A 192 0.59 -19.94 0.13
C GLU A 192 -0.06 -19.32 1.35
N LEU A 193 -1.32 -18.83 1.25
CA LEU A 193 -2.02 -18.23 2.38
C LEU A 193 -2.60 -19.30 3.31
N ASP A 194 -3.56 -20.07 2.86
CA ASP A 194 -4.24 -21.12 3.62
C ASP A 194 -5.10 -21.98 2.67
N ASP A 195 -5.27 -23.26 3.01
CA ASP A 195 -6.16 -24.18 2.28
C ASP A 195 -7.66 -23.82 2.44
N ASN A 196 -8.01 -22.89 3.35
CA ASN A 196 -9.38 -22.45 3.62
C ASN A 196 -9.57 -20.93 3.53
N PRO A 197 -9.65 -20.34 2.33
CA PRO A 197 -9.87 -18.90 2.16
C PRO A 197 -11.15 -18.37 2.85
N ALA A 198 -12.19 -19.18 2.93
CA ALA A 198 -13.45 -18.82 3.60
C ALA A 198 -13.30 -18.66 5.12
N GLY A 199 -12.23 -19.18 5.71
CA GLY A 199 -11.87 -19.02 7.11
C GLY A 199 -10.94 -17.86 7.42
N THR A 200 -10.54 -17.07 6.41
CA THR A 200 -9.60 -15.96 6.59
C THR A 200 -10.32 -14.66 6.91
N ARG A 201 -9.92 -13.98 7.98
CA ARG A 201 -10.28 -12.58 8.23
C ARG A 201 -9.25 -11.68 7.57
N TYR A 202 -9.67 -10.61 6.91
CA TYR A 202 -8.76 -9.67 6.26
C TYR A 202 -9.14 -8.23 6.58
N ALA A 203 -8.10 -7.40 6.66
CA ALA A 203 -8.21 -5.98 6.96
C ALA A 203 -7.21 -5.17 6.13
N MET A 204 -7.42 -3.88 6.05
CA MET A 204 -6.53 -2.93 5.38
C MET A 204 -5.89 -1.99 6.39
N TRP A 205 -4.68 -1.52 6.06
CA TRP A 205 -4.02 -0.45 6.79
C TRP A 205 -3.22 0.42 5.83
N GLY A 206 -3.43 1.73 5.88
CA GLY A 206 -2.66 2.71 5.12
C GLY A 206 -2.44 4.00 5.91
N TYR A 207 -1.31 4.65 5.66
CA TYR A 207 -0.97 5.96 6.21
C TYR A 207 -0.61 6.93 5.09
N SER A 208 -0.99 8.23 5.20
CA SER A 208 -0.63 9.27 4.22
C SER A 208 -1.01 8.87 2.78
N GLY A 209 -0.07 8.79 1.84
CA GLY A 209 -0.33 8.27 0.49
C GLY A 209 -0.94 6.88 0.47
N GLY A 210 -0.57 6.00 1.42
CA GLY A 210 -1.23 4.71 1.61
C GLY A 210 -2.66 4.82 2.13
N SER A 211 -3.00 5.90 2.87
CA SER A 211 -4.37 6.18 3.28
C SER A 211 -5.27 6.51 2.09
N ILE A 212 -4.73 7.13 1.04
CA ILE A 212 -5.47 7.39 -0.20
C ILE A 212 -5.95 6.05 -0.77
N ALA A 213 -5.04 5.10 -0.96
CA ALA A 213 -5.35 3.79 -1.50
C ALA A 213 -6.37 3.01 -0.64
N SER A 214 -6.19 3.02 0.69
CA SER A 214 -7.09 2.34 1.63
C SER A 214 -8.48 2.98 1.65
N THR A 215 -8.57 4.31 1.59
CA THR A 215 -9.87 5.02 1.59
C THR A 215 -10.63 4.79 0.30
N PHE A 216 -9.98 4.93 -0.87
CA PHE A 216 -10.61 4.59 -2.15
C PHE A 216 -11.06 3.14 -2.21
N ALA A 217 -10.25 2.20 -1.71
CA ALA A 217 -10.65 0.79 -1.62
C ALA A 217 -11.88 0.60 -0.71
N ALA A 218 -11.93 1.25 0.44
CA ALA A 218 -13.05 1.18 1.37
C ALA A 218 -14.34 1.79 0.78
N GLU A 219 -14.25 2.92 0.05
CA GLU A 219 -15.38 3.52 -0.66
C GLU A 219 -15.91 2.62 -1.78
N MET A 220 -15.01 2.08 -2.58
CA MET A 220 -15.35 1.33 -3.80
C MET A 220 -15.73 -0.13 -3.52
N GLN A 221 -15.43 -0.67 -2.34
CA GLN A 221 -15.60 -2.08 -2.00
C GLN A 221 -17.02 -2.58 -2.35
N ALA A 222 -18.07 -1.89 -1.90
CA ALA A 222 -19.45 -2.35 -2.11
C ALA A 222 -19.87 -2.42 -3.59
N SER A 223 -19.30 -1.59 -4.45
CA SER A 223 -19.63 -1.54 -5.88
C SER A 223 -18.69 -2.37 -6.76
N TYR A 224 -17.42 -2.42 -6.42
CA TYR A 224 -16.39 -3.10 -7.22
C TYR A 224 -16.06 -4.51 -6.73
N ALA A 225 -16.10 -4.75 -5.43
CA ALA A 225 -15.74 -6.01 -4.79
C ALA A 225 -16.77 -6.43 -3.71
N PRO A 226 -18.07 -6.54 -4.06
CA PRO A 226 -19.14 -6.80 -3.08
C PRO A 226 -19.00 -8.13 -2.35
N GLU A 227 -18.22 -9.07 -2.89
CA GLU A 227 -17.93 -10.37 -2.26
C GLU A 227 -16.86 -10.29 -1.18
N LEU A 228 -16.07 -9.19 -1.10
CA LEU A 228 -15.06 -9.02 -0.07
C LEU A 228 -15.69 -8.44 1.21
N ASP A 229 -15.62 -9.19 2.31
CA ASP A 229 -16.12 -8.81 3.63
C ASP A 229 -14.95 -8.47 4.57
N PHE A 230 -14.51 -7.21 4.51
CA PHE A 230 -13.40 -6.74 5.34
C PHE A 230 -13.79 -6.66 6.81
N ALA A 231 -12.97 -7.26 7.67
CA ALA A 231 -13.16 -7.19 9.13
C ALA A 231 -12.96 -5.76 9.68
N GLY A 232 -12.19 -4.92 8.98
CA GLY A 232 -11.98 -3.51 9.32
C GLY A 232 -10.89 -2.86 8.47
N THR A 233 -10.76 -1.53 8.59
CA THR A 233 -9.70 -0.75 7.92
C THR A 233 -9.15 0.29 8.87
N ALA A 234 -7.82 0.31 9.04
CA ALA A 234 -7.11 1.37 9.76
C ALA A 234 -6.56 2.40 8.76
N ILE A 235 -6.89 3.68 8.97
CA ILE A 235 -6.52 4.78 8.07
C ILE A 235 -5.87 5.87 8.91
N GLY A 236 -4.58 6.12 8.67
CA GLY A 236 -3.86 7.17 9.37
C GLY A 236 -3.42 8.32 8.47
N GLY A 237 -3.34 9.54 9.01
CA GLY A 237 -2.94 10.71 8.23
C GLY A 237 -3.76 10.89 6.95
N ILE A 238 -5.07 10.64 7.03
CA ILE A 238 -5.99 10.61 5.88
C ILE A 238 -5.90 11.88 5.03
N VAL A 239 -5.91 11.74 3.70
CA VAL A 239 -5.75 12.80 2.69
C VAL A 239 -7.01 12.88 1.81
N PRO A 240 -8.06 13.59 2.22
CA PRO A 240 -9.31 13.66 1.49
C PRO A 240 -9.26 14.37 0.15
N ASP A 241 -8.36 15.34 0.01
CA ASP A 241 -8.16 16.16 -1.17
C ASP A 241 -6.66 16.31 -1.45
N LEU A 242 -6.17 15.50 -2.40
CA LEU A 242 -4.75 15.54 -2.79
C LEU A 242 -4.43 16.80 -3.61
N THR A 243 -5.42 17.35 -4.34
CA THR A 243 -5.26 18.61 -5.07
C THR A 243 -4.94 19.76 -4.11
N GLU A 244 -5.58 19.84 -2.93
CA GLU A 244 -5.27 20.87 -1.92
C GLU A 244 -3.81 20.77 -1.45
N VAL A 245 -3.32 19.54 -1.24
CA VAL A 245 -1.92 19.29 -0.85
C VAL A 245 -0.96 19.76 -1.93
N PHE A 246 -1.23 19.44 -3.18
CA PHE A 246 -0.35 19.77 -4.31
C PHE A 246 -0.42 21.23 -4.77
N ARG A 247 -1.43 22.00 -4.37
CA ARG A 247 -1.49 23.46 -4.64
C ARG A 247 -0.47 24.28 -3.86
N LYS A 248 0.17 23.71 -2.84
CA LYS A 248 1.17 24.40 -2.00
C LYS A 248 2.58 24.23 -2.61
N PRO A 249 3.06 25.17 -3.46
CA PRO A 249 4.29 24.99 -4.23
C PRO A 249 5.56 24.99 -3.38
N ILE A 250 5.46 25.44 -2.13
CA ILE A 250 6.52 25.43 -1.12
C ILE A 250 5.90 24.92 0.19
N SER A 251 6.21 23.68 0.53
CA SER A 251 5.75 23.02 1.77
C SER A 251 6.66 21.82 2.05
N ASN A 252 6.46 21.16 3.20
CA ASN A 252 7.17 19.91 3.52
C ASN A 252 6.88 18.76 2.54
N VAL A 253 5.77 18.82 1.80
CA VAL A 253 5.37 17.81 0.80
C VAL A 253 5.52 18.29 -0.65
N SER A 254 6.04 19.50 -0.89
CA SER A 254 6.18 20.05 -2.26
C SER A 254 7.06 19.20 -3.17
N SER A 255 8.02 18.46 -2.62
CA SER A 255 8.87 17.51 -3.35
C SER A 255 8.09 16.39 -4.04
N MET A 256 6.87 16.08 -3.58
CA MET A 256 6.00 15.06 -4.15
C MET A 256 5.14 15.57 -5.30
N ILE A 257 5.00 16.91 -5.49
CA ILE A 257 4.15 17.50 -6.53
C ILE A 257 4.54 17.02 -7.94
N PRO A 258 5.84 16.98 -8.33
CA PRO A 258 6.20 16.46 -9.65
C PRO A 258 5.77 15.02 -9.87
N ALA A 259 5.98 14.14 -8.87
CA ALA A 259 5.55 12.75 -8.95
C ALA A 259 4.03 12.63 -9.01
N GLY A 260 3.27 13.42 -8.23
CA GLY A 260 1.81 13.42 -8.25
C GLY A 260 1.23 13.86 -9.59
N LEU A 261 1.70 15.00 -10.12
CA LEU A 261 1.25 15.51 -11.43
C LEU A 261 1.58 14.54 -12.58
N LEU A 262 2.77 13.95 -12.56
CA LEU A 262 3.16 12.94 -13.54
C LEU A 262 2.43 11.62 -13.31
N GLY A 263 2.21 11.20 -12.08
CA GLY A 263 1.50 9.97 -11.73
C GLY A 263 0.03 10.00 -12.14
N VAL A 264 -0.73 11.01 -11.70
CA VAL A 264 -2.17 11.11 -11.99
C VAL A 264 -2.45 11.24 -13.50
N THR A 265 -1.53 11.86 -14.25
CA THR A 265 -1.66 11.99 -15.72
C THR A 265 -1.15 10.78 -16.49
N ALA A 266 -0.53 9.78 -15.84
CA ALA A 266 0.07 8.63 -16.53
C ALA A 266 -0.93 7.85 -17.39
N GLN A 267 -2.21 7.83 -16.99
CA GLN A 267 -3.28 7.13 -17.71
C GLN A 267 -4.09 8.05 -18.66
N TYR A 268 -3.70 9.31 -18.77
CA TYR A 268 -4.36 10.34 -19.58
C TYR A 268 -3.34 11.02 -20.51
N PRO A 269 -3.02 10.40 -21.68
CA PRO A 269 -1.95 10.90 -22.56
C PRO A 269 -2.10 12.37 -22.95
N GLU A 270 -3.32 12.82 -23.29
CA GLU A 270 -3.60 14.20 -23.67
C GLU A 270 -3.34 15.19 -22.52
N ALA A 271 -3.73 14.82 -21.29
CA ALA A 271 -3.46 15.62 -20.09
C ALA A 271 -1.95 15.62 -19.74
N ARG A 272 -1.25 14.50 -19.94
CA ARG A 272 0.20 14.40 -19.79
C ARG A 272 0.93 15.30 -20.80
N ASP A 273 0.54 15.26 -22.06
CA ASP A 273 1.13 16.11 -23.11
C ASP A 273 0.88 17.59 -22.81
N PHE A 274 -0.32 17.95 -22.37
CA PHE A 274 -0.63 19.30 -21.93
C PHE A 274 0.27 19.70 -20.73
N LEU A 275 0.33 18.91 -19.68
CA LEU A 275 1.18 19.15 -18.49
C LEU A 275 2.62 19.45 -18.91
N VAL A 276 3.20 18.57 -19.75
CA VAL A 276 4.59 18.69 -20.19
C VAL A 276 4.79 19.96 -21.06
N SER A 277 3.80 20.33 -21.87
CA SER A 277 3.86 21.56 -22.69
C SER A 277 3.89 22.85 -21.87
N GLN A 278 3.41 22.83 -20.62
CA GLN A 278 3.45 23.98 -19.72
C GLN A 278 4.79 24.17 -19.01
N LEU A 279 5.68 23.17 -19.06
CA LEU A 279 7.01 23.26 -18.45
C LEU A 279 7.93 24.19 -19.24
N LYS A 280 8.77 24.93 -18.53
CA LYS A 280 9.83 25.77 -19.14
C LYS A 280 10.85 24.88 -19.86
N THR A 281 11.32 25.33 -21.01
CA THR A 281 12.30 24.59 -21.82
C THR A 281 13.75 24.91 -21.47
N SER A 282 13.99 25.95 -20.66
CA SER A 282 15.33 26.42 -20.29
C SER A 282 15.37 27.01 -18.89
N GLY A 283 16.58 27.31 -18.40
CA GLY A 283 16.79 27.82 -17.04
C GLY A 283 16.97 26.70 -16.00
N PRO A 284 17.13 27.04 -14.71
CA PRO A 284 17.39 26.07 -13.66
C PRO A 284 16.17 25.17 -13.37
N TYR A 285 14.95 25.70 -13.52
CA TYR A 285 13.70 25.00 -13.33
C TYR A 285 13.03 24.73 -14.68
N ASN A 286 13.39 23.64 -15.32
CA ASN A 286 12.98 23.29 -16.68
C ASN A 286 12.40 21.87 -16.78
N ALA A 287 11.86 21.52 -17.94
CA ALA A 287 11.23 20.22 -18.20
C ALA A 287 12.16 19.04 -17.89
N THR A 288 13.45 19.12 -18.27
CA THR A 288 14.41 18.04 -18.00
C THR A 288 14.56 17.79 -16.50
N GLY A 289 14.64 18.86 -15.70
CA GLY A 289 14.73 18.75 -14.25
C GLY A 289 13.43 18.22 -13.62
N PHE A 290 12.25 18.67 -14.10
CA PHE A 290 10.96 18.22 -13.61
C PHE A 290 10.70 16.73 -13.88
N LEU A 291 10.99 16.28 -15.10
CA LEU A 291 10.76 14.90 -15.54
C LEU A 291 11.65 13.88 -14.85
N ARG A 292 12.69 14.30 -14.12
CA ARG A 292 13.46 13.38 -13.26
C ARG A 292 12.63 12.71 -12.18
N ALA A 293 11.47 13.27 -11.84
CA ALA A 293 10.55 12.59 -10.91
C ALA A 293 10.09 11.20 -11.41
N LEU A 294 10.21 10.91 -12.71
CA LEU A 294 9.94 9.58 -13.29
C LEU A 294 10.98 8.52 -12.91
N ASP A 295 12.15 8.96 -12.43
CA ASP A 295 13.26 8.07 -12.07
C ASP A 295 13.48 7.99 -10.54
N PHE A 296 12.78 8.82 -9.76
CA PHE A 296 13.03 8.98 -8.33
C PHE A 296 12.06 8.17 -7.46
N THR A 297 12.60 7.55 -6.41
CA THR A 297 11.81 7.20 -5.22
C THR A 297 11.33 8.47 -4.51
N ALA A 298 10.34 8.37 -3.63
CA ALA A 298 9.91 9.51 -2.80
C ALA A 298 11.08 10.16 -2.04
N PHE A 299 12.00 9.33 -1.53
CA PHE A 299 13.18 9.83 -0.79
C PHE A 299 14.15 10.62 -1.68
N GLU A 300 14.42 10.14 -2.89
CA GLU A 300 15.26 10.87 -3.85
C GLU A 300 14.56 12.16 -4.31
N ALA A 301 13.24 12.15 -4.48
CA ALA A 301 12.45 13.34 -4.79
C ALA A 301 12.54 14.39 -3.69
N ILE A 302 12.52 14.00 -2.41
CA ILE A 302 12.76 14.90 -1.27
C ILE A 302 14.14 15.54 -1.39
N GLY A 303 15.17 14.75 -1.67
CA GLY A 303 16.54 15.25 -1.82
C GLY A 303 16.73 16.21 -2.98
N TYR A 304 16.02 16.00 -4.10
CA TYR A 304 16.15 16.83 -5.29
C TYR A 304 15.21 18.03 -5.32
N PHE A 305 13.92 17.83 -5.00
CA PHE A 305 12.88 18.86 -5.11
C PHE A 305 12.61 19.62 -3.81
N GLY A 306 13.06 19.13 -2.66
CA GLY A 306 12.64 19.61 -1.34
C GLY A 306 12.87 21.09 -1.05
N LEU A 307 13.83 21.72 -1.75
CA LEU A 307 14.09 23.16 -1.64
C LEU A 307 13.61 23.96 -2.87
N HIS A 308 12.96 23.30 -3.83
CA HIS A 308 12.49 23.97 -5.04
C HIS A 308 11.11 24.56 -4.84
N ASN A 309 10.90 25.77 -5.36
CA ASN A 309 9.55 26.27 -5.62
C ASN A 309 9.02 25.60 -6.89
N ILE A 310 8.16 24.61 -6.74
CA ILE A 310 7.68 23.80 -7.87
C ILE A 310 6.93 24.64 -8.90
N SER A 311 6.29 25.74 -8.49
CA SER A 311 5.62 26.66 -9.40
C SER A 311 6.57 27.26 -10.46
N GLU A 312 7.86 27.37 -10.16
CA GLU A 312 8.84 27.96 -11.09
C GLU A 312 9.20 27.04 -12.27
N TYR A 313 8.86 25.77 -12.23
CA TYR A 313 9.02 24.88 -13.37
C TYR A 313 8.06 25.20 -14.53
N PHE A 314 6.93 25.87 -14.22
CA PHE A 314 5.86 26.13 -15.17
C PHE A 314 5.93 27.56 -15.72
N THR A 315 5.58 27.73 -17.00
CA THR A 315 5.56 29.02 -17.69
C THR A 315 4.60 30.01 -17.02
N ASN A 316 3.42 29.53 -16.63
CA ASN A 316 2.35 30.34 -16.01
C ASN A 316 2.14 30.03 -14.52
N GLY A 317 3.05 29.26 -13.92
CA GLY A 317 2.97 28.83 -12.53
C GLY A 317 1.97 27.69 -12.28
N LEU A 318 1.97 27.18 -11.05
CA LEU A 318 1.23 25.99 -10.65
C LEU A 318 -0.29 26.25 -10.62
N GLU A 319 -0.74 27.42 -10.15
CA GLU A 319 -2.16 27.78 -10.10
C GLU A 319 -2.84 27.80 -11.47
N ALA A 320 -2.13 28.29 -12.50
CA ALA A 320 -2.65 28.27 -13.87
C ALA A 320 -2.82 26.83 -14.40
N LEU A 321 -1.95 25.91 -13.94
CA LEU A 321 -2.05 24.49 -14.28
C LEU A 321 -3.32 23.86 -13.69
N TYR A 322 -3.60 24.11 -12.41
CA TYR A 322 -4.81 23.60 -11.74
C TYR A 322 -6.11 24.21 -12.27
N ALA A 323 -6.05 25.41 -12.83
CA ALA A 323 -7.19 26.06 -13.46
C ALA A 323 -7.43 25.59 -14.90
N ALA A 324 -6.49 24.84 -15.50
CA ALA A 324 -6.60 24.39 -16.87
C ALA A 324 -7.67 23.30 -17.05
N PRO A 325 -8.63 23.48 -18.00
CA PRO A 325 -9.71 22.51 -18.23
C PRO A 325 -9.18 21.09 -18.56
N GLU A 326 -8.03 20.99 -19.22
CA GLU A 326 -7.38 19.75 -19.63
C GLU A 326 -7.00 18.87 -18.43
N LEU A 327 -6.72 19.48 -17.28
CA LEU A 327 -6.32 18.79 -16.05
C LEU A 327 -7.42 18.76 -14.98
N ALA A 328 -8.32 19.75 -14.98
CA ALA A 328 -9.37 19.87 -13.96
C ALA A 328 -10.21 18.61 -13.83
N ARG A 329 -10.56 17.96 -14.96
CA ARG A 329 -11.29 16.70 -14.95
C ARG A 329 -10.44 15.57 -14.39
N VAL A 330 -9.16 15.50 -14.77
CA VAL A 330 -8.26 14.43 -14.29
C VAL A 330 -8.12 14.51 -12.78
N PHE A 331 -7.92 15.70 -12.21
CA PHE A 331 -7.86 15.89 -10.76
C PHE A 331 -9.21 15.55 -10.11
N GLY A 332 -10.32 16.06 -10.67
CA GLY A 332 -11.68 15.79 -10.16
C GLY A 332 -12.02 14.30 -10.09
N ASP A 333 -11.62 13.53 -11.11
CA ASP A 333 -11.90 12.09 -11.20
C ASP A 333 -10.98 11.23 -10.29
N ASN A 334 -9.85 11.77 -9.79
CA ASN A 334 -8.80 10.97 -9.18
C ASN A 334 -8.43 11.36 -7.74
N GLU A 335 -8.55 12.61 -7.34
CA GLU A 335 -7.88 13.12 -6.16
C GLU A 335 -8.81 13.41 -4.97
N PHE A 336 -10.13 13.22 -5.14
CA PHE A 336 -11.12 13.51 -4.10
C PHE A 336 -11.77 12.26 -3.53
N GLN A 337 -11.77 12.12 -2.21
CA GLN A 337 -12.48 11.10 -1.46
C GLN A 337 -13.91 11.56 -1.13
N GLY A 338 -14.78 10.62 -0.75
CA GLY A 338 -16.17 10.91 -0.38
C GLY A 338 -17.19 10.76 -1.50
N TYR A 339 -16.76 10.38 -2.72
CA TYR A 339 -17.62 10.34 -3.91
C TYR A 339 -17.74 8.97 -4.58
N HIS A 340 -16.97 7.96 -4.11
CA HIS A 340 -16.90 6.64 -4.78
C HIS A 340 -17.68 5.54 -4.04
N GLY A 341 -18.33 5.89 -2.95
CA GLY A 341 -19.13 5.01 -2.12
C GLY A 341 -18.97 5.29 -0.63
N ILE A 342 -19.59 4.46 0.18
CA ILE A 342 -19.53 4.56 1.64
C ILE A 342 -18.88 3.31 2.19
N PRO A 343 -17.83 3.43 3.03
CA PRO A 343 -17.19 2.29 3.67
C PRO A 343 -18.21 1.43 4.44
N GLN A 344 -18.24 0.13 4.16
CA GLN A 344 -19.17 -0.81 4.80
C GLN A 344 -18.54 -1.51 6.02
N MET A 345 -17.21 -1.61 6.05
CA MET A 345 -16.47 -2.18 7.17
C MET A 345 -16.21 -1.14 8.27
N PRO A 346 -15.98 -1.56 9.52
CA PRO A 346 -15.50 -0.66 10.58
C PRO A 346 -14.21 0.07 10.19
N LEU A 347 -14.16 1.38 10.41
CA LEU A 347 -12.97 2.18 10.20
C LEU A 347 -12.37 2.62 11.55
N PHE A 348 -11.06 2.49 11.67
CA PHE A 348 -10.26 3.23 12.64
C PHE A 348 -9.49 4.32 11.91
N VAL A 349 -9.83 5.58 12.18
CA VAL A 349 -9.15 6.73 11.59
C VAL A 349 -8.35 7.44 12.67
N HIS A 350 -7.08 7.77 12.39
CA HIS A 350 -6.26 8.55 13.30
C HIS A 350 -5.48 9.65 12.57
N LYS A 351 -5.42 10.84 13.17
CA LYS A 351 -4.80 12.02 12.56
C LYS A 351 -4.35 13.00 13.62
N ALA A 352 -3.21 13.66 13.39
CA ALA A 352 -2.81 14.80 14.23
C ALA A 352 -3.70 16.02 13.94
N ILE A 353 -4.10 16.73 15.00
CA ILE A 353 -4.84 18.00 14.86
C ILE A 353 -3.97 19.05 14.14
N HIS A 354 -2.66 19.00 14.37
CA HIS A 354 -1.68 19.92 13.79
C HIS A 354 -0.94 19.32 12.58
N ASP A 355 -1.61 18.44 11.80
CA ASP A 355 -1.05 17.88 10.57
C ASP A 355 -0.74 18.99 9.57
N GLU A 356 0.55 19.21 9.30
CA GLU A 356 1.06 20.27 8.43
C GLU A 356 1.02 19.92 6.95
N SER A 357 0.90 18.62 6.64
CA SER A 357 0.86 18.11 5.25
C SER A 357 -0.54 18.27 4.67
N ASN A 358 -1.55 17.87 5.43
CA ASN A 358 -2.96 17.97 5.05
C ASN A 358 -3.80 18.33 6.29
N GLY A 359 -4.42 19.50 6.28
CA GLY A 359 -5.13 20.05 7.42
C GLY A 359 -6.24 19.14 7.96
N ILE A 360 -6.48 19.23 9.28
CA ILE A 360 -7.49 18.42 9.98
C ILE A 360 -8.92 18.69 9.46
N ALA A 361 -9.22 19.92 9.00
CA ALA A 361 -10.57 20.34 8.64
C ALA A 361 -11.16 19.48 7.50
N THR A 362 -10.41 19.24 6.42
CA THR A 362 -10.87 18.41 5.31
C THR A 362 -11.11 16.96 5.73
N SER A 363 -10.32 16.47 6.67
CA SER A 363 -10.51 15.13 7.26
C SER A 363 -11.76 15.07 8.12
N ASP A 364 -11.99 16.08 8.96
CA ASP A 364 -13.20 16.22 9.78
C ASP A 364 -14.47 16.27 8.91
N ASP A 365 -14.43 17.00 7.79
CA ASP A 365 -15.54 17.10 6.84
C ASP A 365 -15.84 15.75 6.18
N LEU A 366 -14.82 15.02 5.71
CA LEU A 366 -14.98 13.70 5.11
C LEU A 366 -15.55 12.68 6.12
N ILE A 367 -14.98 12.61 7.32
CA ILE A 367 -15.48 11.71 8.36
C ILE A 367 -16.91 12.07 8.76
N SER A 368 -17.23 13.37 8.88
CA SER A 368 -18.60 13.84 9.14
C SER A 368 -19.57 13.41 8.02
N HIS A 369 -19.11 13.45 6.75
CA HIS A 369 -19.90 12.97 5.62
C HIS A 369 -20.21 11.47 5.76
N TYR A 370 -19.23 10.62 5.96
CA TYR A 370 -19.42 9.18 6.15
C TYR A 370 -20.33 8.86 7.34
N CYS A 371 -20.15 9.59 8.45
CA CYS A 371 -20.98 9.42 9.65
C CYS A 371 -22.47 9.71 9.38
N LYS A 372 -22.77 10.77 8.64
CA LYS A 372 -24.16 11.16 8.29
C LYS A 372 -24.87 10.11 7.45
N VAL A 373 -24.13 9.30 6.71
CA VAL A 373 -24.68 8.24 5.84
C VAL A 373 -24.55 6.85 6.46
N GLY A 374 -24.14 6.74 7.72
CA GLY A 374 -24.26 5.52 8.52
C GLY A 374 -22.99 4.67 8.61
N ALA A 375 -21.82 5.17 8.19
CA ALA A 375 -20.57 4.45 8.38
C ALA A 375 -20.26 4.24 9.88
N ASN A 376 -19.54 3.15 10.19
CA ASN A 376 -19.04 2.86 11.54
C ASN A 376 -17.59 3.28 11.65
N ILE A 377 -17.30 4.36 12.41
CA ILE A 377 -15.97 4.95 12.48
C ILE A 377 -15.57 5.26 13.92
N LEU A 378 -14.38 4.78 14.32
CA LEU A 378 -13.64 5.27 15.47
C LEU A 378 -12.61 6.29 14.97
N TYR A 379 -12.79 7.56 15.29
CA TYR A 379 -11.91 8.64 14.85
C TYR A 379 -11.13 9.24 16.02
N HIS A 380 -9.82 9.03 16.04
CA HIS A 380 -8.90 9.61 17.00
C HIS A 380 -8.17 10.82 16.40
N ARG A 381 -8.33 11.98 17.02
CA ARG A 381 -7.63 13.22 16.70
C ARG A 381 -6.56 13.46 17.75
N ASN A 382 -5.29 13.36 17.37
CA ASN A 382 -4.19 13.51 18.32
C ASN A 382 -3.79 14.97 18.48
N THR A 383 -3.75 15.44 19.72
CA THR A 383 -3.34 16.81 20.08
C THR A 383 -1.82 17.01 20.06
N VAL A 384 -1.05 15.92 19.91
CA VAL A 384 0.42 15.94 19.97
C VAL A 384 1.00 15.59 18.60
N GLY A 385 2.00 16.38 18.18
CA GLY A 385 2.77 16.18 16.96
C GLY A 385 2.06 16.64 15.70
N GLY A 386 2.72 16.41 14.56
CA GLY A 386 2.24 16.65 13.20
C GLY A 386 2.12 15.35 12.43
N HIS A 387 2.18 15.45 11.08
CA HIS A 387 1.96 14.33 10.17
C HIS A 387 2.87 13.13 10.46
N GLU A 388 4.18 13.34 10.50
CA GLU A 388 5.14 12.25 10.71
C GLU A 388 5.09 11.68 12.14
N ALA A 389 4.91 12.54 13.15
CA ALA A 389 4.82 12.10 14.54
C ALA A 389 3.58 11.23 14.78
N GLU A 390 2.43 11.57 14.15
CA GLU A 390 1.20 10.79 14.29
C GLU A 390 1.31 9.42 13.62
N PHE A 391 2.13 9.26 12.58
CA PHE A 391 2.41 7.93 12.06
C PHE A 391 2.91 7.00 13.19
N ILE A 392 3.94 7.44 13.93
CA ILE A 392 4.53 6.68 15.04
C ILE A 392 3.54 6.56 16.22
N ASN A 393 2.94 7.67 16.62
CA ASN A 393 2.00 7.73 17.74
C ASN A 393 0.75 6.87 17.52
N GLY A 394 0.34 6.68 16.27
CA GLY A 394 -0.83 5.88 15.90
C GLY A 394 -0.61 4.37 15.99
N ILE A 395 0.64 3.89 15.83
CA ILE A 395 0.95 2.46 15.68
C ILE A 395 0.34 1.56 16.78
N PRO A 396 0.48 1.84 18.07
CA PRO A 396 -0.09 0.97 19.10
C PRO A 396 -1.62 0.83 18.95
N ARG A 397 -2.30 1.93 18.63
CA ARG A 397 -3.76 1.97 18.46
C ARG A 397 -4.21 1.25 17.19
N VAL A 398 -3.42 1.33 16.10
CA VAL A 398 -3.64 0.57 14.88
C VAL A 398 -3.55 -0.93 15.15
N PHE A 399 -2.50 -1.38 15.82
CA PHE A 399 -2.35 -2.80 16.16
C PHE A 399 -3.41 -3.30 17.14
N GLU A 400 -3.86 -2.46 18.07
CA GLU A 400 -4.97 -2.78 18.97
C GLU A 400 -6.29 -2.98 18.18
N PHE A 401 -6.63 -2.06 17.28
CA PHE A 401 -7.80 -2.15 16.40
C PHE A 401 -7.72 -3.39 15.49
N LEU A 402 -6.60 -3.57 14.77
CA LEU A 402 -6.40 -4.72 13.88
C LEU A 402 -6.47 -6.05 14.65
N SER A 403 -5.90 -6.10 15.85
CA SER A 403 -6.02 -7.29 16.69
C SER A 403 -7.46 -7.59 17.07
N ALA A 404 -8.26 -6.58 17.38
CA ALA A 404 -9.67 -6.75 17.72
C ALA A 404 -10.48 -7.31 16.54
N VAL A 405 -10.29 -6.76 15.33
CA VAL A 405 -11.01 -7.24 14.13
C VAL A 405 -10.55 -8.64 13.72
N PHE A 406 -9.25 -8.94 13.79
CA PHE A 406 -8.74 -10.28 13.47
C PHE A 406 -9.11 -11.34 14.49
N ASN A 407 -9.27 -10.97 15.76
CA ASN A 407 -9.74 -11.89 16.82
C ASN A 407 -11.26 -12.04 16.86
N GLY A 408 -12.01 -11.21 16.11
CA GLY A 408 -13.47 -11.20 16.12
C GLY A 408 -14.05 -10.66 17.43
N SER A 409 -13.29 -9.78 18.12
CA SER A 409 -13.68 -9.13 19.37
C SER A 409 -13.92 -7.62 19.21
N TYR A 410 -14.20 -7.18 17.99
CA TYR A 410 -14.44 -5.77 17.69
C TYR A 410 -15.64 -5.23 18.47
N ASP A 411 -16.74 -5.95 18.46
CA ASP A 411 -18.01 -5.62 19.12
C ASP A 411 -17.93 -5.63 20.66
N GLU A 412 -16.94 -6.31 21.22
CA GLU A 412 -16.67 -6.30 22.66
C GLU A 412 -15.92 -5.04 23.12
N ARG A 413 -15.24 -4.35 22.18
CA ARG A 413 -14.31 -3.25 22.48
C ARG A 413 -14.76 -1.90 21.95
N TYR A 414 -15.48 -1.90 20.83
CA TYR A 414 -15.82 -0.69 20.10
C TYR A 414 -17.30 -0.65 19.73
N ASN A 415 -17.82 0.55 19.50
CA ASN A 415 -19.16 0.72 18.97
C ASN A 415 -19.26 0.12 17.57
N THR A 416 -20.33 -0.61 17.30
CA THR A 416 -20.60 -1.27 16.02
C THR A 416 -21.47 -0.45 15.08
N THR A 417 -21.94 0.72 15.54
CA THR A 417 -22.81 1.61 14.75
C THR A 417 -22.46 3.06 14.96
N GLY A 418 -22.51 3.85 13.88
CA GLY A 418 -22.24 5.27 13.91
C GLY A 418 -20.78 5.61 14.19
N CYS A 419 -20.52 6.83 14.60
CA CYS A 419 -19.17 7.35 14.76
C CYS A 419 -18.86 7.74 16.20
N THR A 420 -17.64 7.40 16.61
CA THR A 420 -17.06 7.82 17.89
C THR A 420 -15.87 8.73 17.60
N TRP A 421 -15.93 9.98 18.03
CA TRP A 421 -14.87 10.97 17.90
C TRP A 421 -14.17 11.15 19.24
N VAL A 422 -12.83 11.06 19.25
CA VAL A 422 -12.03 11.19 20.47
C VAL A 422 -10.80 12.04 20.20
N ASP A 423 -10.65 13.14 20.95
CA ASP A 423 -9.38 13.84 21.01
C ASP A 423 -8.47 13.08 22.00
N VAL A 424 -7.32 12.64 21.51
CA VAL A 424 -6.33 11.89 22.29
C VAL A 424 -5.05 12.70 22.44
N THR A 425 -4.31 12.42 23.52
CA THR A 425 -2.99 13.02 23.74
C THR A 425 -1.98 11.89 23.87
N VAL A 426 -1.40 11.47 22.74
CA VAL A 426 -0.51 10.32 22.67
C VAL A 426 0.82 10.74 22.06
N ASP A 427 1.89 10.54 22.84
CA ASP A 427 3.28 10.66 22.42
C ASP A 427 4.03 9.43 22.89
N VAL A 428 4.25 8.48 21.98
CA VAL A 428 4.97 7.22 22.29
C VAL A 428 6.47 7.41 22.40
N THR A 429 6.98 8.59 22.03
CA THR A 429 8.41 8.93 22.16
C THR A 429 8.72 9.65 23.45
N ALA A 430 7.70 10.15 24.18
CA ALA A 430 7.88 10.77 25.47
C ALA A 430 8.43 9.75 26.48
N PRO A 431 9.41 10.13 27.32
CA PRO A 431 9.86 9.26 28.40
C PRO A 431 8.67 8.90 29.28
N ALA A 432 8.55 7.61 29.63
CA ALA A 432 7.51 7.17 30.56
C ALA A 432 7.61 8.04 31.83
N THR A 433 6.58 8.84 32.10
CA THR A 433 6.51 9.60 33.34
C THR A 433 6.43 8.60 34.44
N GLY A 434 7.59 8.38 35.13
CA GLY A 434 7.64 7.50 36.28
C GLY A 434 6.58 7.94 37.28
N GLU A 435 5.61 7.07 37.54
CA GLU A 435 4.80 7.19 38.72
C GLU A 435 5.73 7.16 39.93
N SER A 436 5.83 8.28 40.60
CA SER A 436 6.56 8.47 41.86
C SER A 436 5.75 7.96 43.04
#